data_afbbc3ed9f05626ddd6fc00e2f55b3fa
#
_entry.id   afbbc3ed9f05626ddd6fc00e2f55b3fa
#
_cell.length_a   1.000
_cell.length_b   1.000
_cell.length_c   1.000
_cell.angle_alpha   90.00
_cell.angle_beta   90.00
_cell.angle_gamma   90.00
#
_symmetry.space_group_name_H-M   'P 1'
#
loop_
_entity.id
_entity.type
_entity.pdbx_description
1 polymer ?
#
loop_
_entity_poly.entity_id
_entity_poly.type
_entity_poly.pdbx_seq_one_letter_code
_entity_poly.pdbx_strand_id
1 'polypeptide(L)'
;ASLAKPAVAQQAASQGISKAADPHHHYEFNPADIVAEDALGYTVRHGDHFHYILKSSLSGQAQLQAKQVANRLPQISGPVSTATAKGIPGLHFPTSDGFKFNGQGIVGVTKDSILVNHDSHLHPISFAELRQGGWAHVADQYDPVKKAEKPAEAHHTPEQSEREKDYQEKLAYLAEKLGIDPSTIKRVETQDGKLGLEYPHHDHAHVLMLSDIEIGKDIPDPHAIEHARELEKHKIGMDTLRALGFDEEVILDIVRTHDAPTPFPSNEKDPNKMKEWLATVIKIDLGSRENPLQRKGLSLLPNLEILGIGFTPIQDISPVLQFKKLKQLLMTKTGVTDYTFMDQMPHLESIDISQNNLKDISFLSKYKNLTLVAAADNDIKDIKPLGQLPNLKFLVLSNNMISDLSPLSSLSQLQELHIDNNQITDLSPVSHKESLMVVDLSRNANVDLATLKAPKLETLMVNDTKVTHLDFLKNN
;
A
#
# COMPACT_ATOMS: atom_id res chain seq x y z
N ALA A 1 -9.34 -1.57 -19.90
CA ALA A 1 -9.74 -1.24 -18.55
C ALA A 1 -9.13 -2.30 -17.65
N SER A 2 -8.03 -1.94 -17.02
CA SER A 2 -7.35 -2.77 -16.01
C SER A 2 -8.32 -2.92 -14.85
N LEU A 3 -8.88 -4.11 -14.66
CA LEU A 3 -9.54 -4.47 -13.43
C LEU A 3 -8.46 -4.46 -12.34
N ALA A 4 -8.56 -3.52 -11.41
CA ALA A 4 -7.77 -3.57 -10.19
C ALA A 4 -8.00 -4.95 -9.56
N LYS A 5 -6.92 -5.69 -9.31
CA LYS A 5 -7.01 -6.97 -8.58
C LYS A 5 -7.71 -6.69 -7.25
N PRO A 6 -8.66 -7.53 -6.86
CA PRO A 6 -9.34 -7.34 -5.59
C PRO A 6 -8.31 -7.32 -4.45
N ALA A 7 -8.35 -6.30 -3.61
CA ALA A 7 -7.46 -6.17 -2.46
C ALA A 7 -7.45 -7.41 -1.54
N VAL A 8 -8.52 -8.19 -1.57
CA VAL A 8 -8.73 -9.39 -0.79
C VAL A 8 -7.78 -10.54 -1.14
N ALA A 9 -7.57 -10.83 -2.43
CA ALA A 9 -6.64 -11.90 -2.83
C ALA A 9 -5.19 -11.55 -2.41
N GLN A 10 -4.89 -10.26 -2.33
CA GLN A 10 -3.60 -9.76 -1.92
C GLN A 10 -3.38 -9.86 -0.41
N GLN A 11 -4.40 -9.59 0.42
CA GLN A 11 -4.30 -9.76 1.87
C GLN A 11 -4.16 -11.21 2.30
N ALA A 12 -4.91 -12.11 1.67
CA ALA A 12 -4.84 -13.53 2.01
C ALA A 12 -3.50 -14.19 1.59
N ALA A 13 -2.88 -13.70 0.51
CA ALA A 13 -1.55 -14.15 0.09
C ALA A 13 -0.41 -13.64 1.00
N SER A 14 -0.63 -12.56 1.76
CA SER A 14 0.40 -11.94 2.60
C SER A 14 0.61 -12.60 3.96
N GLN A 15 -0.27 -13.48 4.41
CA GLN A 15 -0.21 -14.06 5.77
C GLN A 15 0.88 -15.12 5.99
N GLY A 16 1.70 -15.43 5.00
CA GLY A 16 2.84 -16.34 5.12
C GLY A 16 4.21 -15.71 4.91
N ILE A 17 4.29 -14.40 4.74
CA ILE A 17 5.51 -13.72 4.32
C ILE A 17 6.25 -13.16 5.51
N SER A 18 7.53 -13.53 5.62
CA SER A 18 8.44 -13.18 6.68
C SER A 18 8.54 -11.68 6.93
N LYS A 19 8.63 -11.37 8.21
CA LYS A 19 8.89 -10.06 8.81
C LYS A 19 10.14 -9.38 8.22
N ALA A 20 9.98 -8.61 7.15
CA ALA A 20 10.74 -7.39 6.96
C ALA A 20 9.84 -6.28 7.52
N ALA A 21 9.82 -6.14 8.85
CA ALA A 21 9.07 -5.09 9.50
C ALA A 21 9.94 -3.85 9.53
N ASP A 22 9.43 -2.73 9.05
CA ASP A 22 9.91 -1.43 9.49
C ASP A 22 9.64 -1.34 11.01
N PRO A 23 10.63 -1.17 11.86
CA PRO A 23 10.44 -1.15 13.31
C PRO A 23 9.57 -0.01 13.81
N HIS A 24 9.22 0.96 12.99
CA HIS A 24 8.48 2.16 13.38
C HIS A 24 7.01 2.19 12.94
N HIS A 25 6.59 1.37 11.95
CA HIS A 25 5.23 1.43 11.40
C HIS A 25 4.48 0.11 11.34
N HIS A 26 5.00 -0.99 11.87
CA HIS A 26 4.40 -2.32 11.74
C HIS A 26 4.01 -2.68 10.27
N TYR A 27 4.71 -2.08 9.28
CA TYR A 27 4.48 -2.46 7.90
C TYR A 27 5.01 -3.89 7.69
N GLU A 28 4.13 -4.81 7.40
CA GLU A 28 4.50 -6.12 6.89
C GLU A 28 4.61 -6.03 5.36
N PHE A 29 5.77 -6.39 4.84
CA PHE A 29 6.02 -6.35 3.41
C PHE A 29 4.97 -7.17 2.65
N ASN A 30 4.25 -6.49 1.76
CA ASN A 30 3.30 -7.10 0.86
C ASN A 30 3.77 -6.88 -0.59
N PRO A 31 4.09 -7.95 -1.34
CA PRO A 31 4.54 -7.81 -2.74
C PRO A 31 3.57 -7.03 -3.63
N ALA A 32 2.28 -7.06 -3.30
CA ALA A 32 1.27 -6.34 -4.07
C ALA A 32 1.38 -4.81 -3.98
N ASP A 33 2.05 -4.31 -2.94
CA ASP A 33 2.27 -2.88 -2.73
C ASP A 33 3.48 -2.36 -3.51
N ILE A 34 4.19 -3.25 -4.23
CA ILE A 34 5.35 -2.87 -5.03
C ILE A 34 4.90 -1.96 -6.19
N VAL A 35 5.49 -0.79 -6.26
CA VAL A 35 5.25 0.20 -7.32
C VAL A 35 6.48 0.42 -8.20
N ALA A 36 7.67 0.06 -7.72
CA ALA A 36 8.92 0.11 -8.49
C ALA A 36 9.94 -0.92 -8.00
N GLU A 37 10.89 -1.26 -8.86
CA GLU A 37 12.02 -2.14 -8.56
C GLU A 37 13.30 -1.54 -9.12
N ASP A 38 14.38 -1.63 -8.35
CA ASP A 38 15.74 -1.37 -8.80
C ASP A 38 16.67 -2.56 -8.54
N ALA A 39 17.97 -2.38 -8.73
CA ALA A 39 18.95 -3.45 -8.55
C ALA A 39 19.00 -3.97 -7.09
N LEU A 40 18.72 -3.13 -6.10
CA LEU A 40 18.94 -3.38 -4.67
C LEU A 40 17.66 -3.68 -3.91
N GLY A 41 16.50 -3.13 -4.33
CA GLY A 41 15.27 -3.21 -3.55
C GLY A 41 13.99 -3.03 -4.33
N TYR A 42 12.91 -2.98 -3.57
CA TYR A 42 11.56 -2.71 -4.04
C TYR A 42 11.02 -1.47 -3.33
N THR A 43 10.45 -0.55 -4.09
CA THR A 43 9.64 0.53 -3.53
C THR A 43 8.21 0.04 -3.39
N VAL A 44 7.69 0.07 -2.18
CA VAL A 44 6.34 -0.38 -1.85
C VAL A 44 5.51 0.79 -1.34
N ARG A 45 4.25 0.85 -1.76
CA ARG A 45 3.31 1.86 -1.29
C ARG A 45 2.55 1.35 -0.08
N HIS A 46 2.55 2.11 1.01
CA HIS A 46 1.78 1.83 2.20
C HIS A 46 0.96 3.06 2.60
N GLY A 47 -0.34 3.02 2.34
CA GLY A 47 -1.22 4.17 2.58
C GLY A 47 -0.82 5.37 1.71
N ASP A 48 -0.39 6.43 2.37
CA ASP A 48 -0.02 7.71 1.80
C ASP A 48 1.49 7.90 1.58
N HIS A 49 2.31 6.91 1.95
CA HIS A 49 3.77 6.97 1.84
C HIS A 49 4.37 5.70 1.23
N PHE A 50 5.67 5.75 0.96
CA PHE A 50 6.41 4.66 0.35
C PHE A 50 7.48 4.15 1.30
N HIS A 51 7.71 2.82 1.28
CA HIS A 51 8.84 2.18 1.92
C HIS A 51 9.78 1.62 0.87
N TYR A 52 11.05 1.65 1.16
CA TYR A 52 12.05 0.98 0.35
C TYR A 52 12.51 -0.29 1.06
N ILE A 53 12.28 -1.44 0.45
CA ILE A 53 12.57 -2.75 1.03
C ILE A 53 13.73 -3.38 0.27
N LEU A 54 14.86 -3.56 0.96
CA LEU A 54 16.02 -4.22 0.35
C LEU A 54 15.70 -5.67 -0.01
N LYS A 55 16.08 -6.11 -1.20
CA LYS A 55 15.94 -7.52 -1.63
C LYS A 55 16.63 -8.46 -0.65
N SER A 56 17.76 -8.06 -0.09
CA SER A 56 18.51 -8.84 0.89
C SER A 56 17.81 -9.02 2.24
N SER A 57 16.86 -8.16 2.60
CA SER A 57 16.09 -8.25 3.84
C SER A 57 14.88 -9.19 3.72
N LEU A 58 14.50 -9.58 2.52
CA LEU A 58 13.37 -10.45 2.27
C LEU A 58 13.78 -11.94 2.33
N SER A 59 12.89 -12.77 2.85
CA SER A 59 13.04 -14.23 2.70
C SER A 59 13.02 -14.62 1.23
N GLY A 60 13.59 -15.78 0.90
CA GLY A 60 13.60 -16.27 -0.48
C GLY A 60 12.21 -16.35 -1.11
N GLN A 61 11.20 -16.69 -0.32
CA GLN A 61 9.80 -16.73 -0.76
C GLN A 61 9.25 -15.34 -1.06
N ALA A 62 9.49 -14.38 -0.16
CA ALA A 62 9.08 -12.99 -0.36
C ALA A 62 9.78 -12.36 -1.58
N GLN A 63 11.06 -12.68 -1.82
CA GLN A 63 11.78 -12.24 -3.01
C GLN A 63 11.17 -12.77 -4.31
N LEU A 64 10.76 -14.06 -4.34
CA LEU A 64 10.12 -14.65 -5.51
C LEU A 64 8.78 -13.99 -5.83
N GLN A 65 7.96 -13.79 -4.81
CA GLN A 65 6.66 -13.10 -4.95
C GLN A 65 6.83 -11.64 -5.38
N ALA A 66 7.78 -10.93 -4.75
CA ALA A 66 8.11 -9.56 -5.11
C ALA A 66 8.55 -9.43 -6.57
N LYS A 67 9.41 -10.35 -7.03
CA LYS A 67 9.89 -10.38 -8.42
C LYS A 67 8.76 -10.63 -9.41
N GLN A 68 7.79 -11.46 -9.06
CA GLN A 68 6.63 -11.73 -9.93
C GLN A 68 5.74 -10.50 -10.09
N VAL A 69 5.53 -9.73 -9.02
CA VAL A 69 4.77 -8.49 -9.07
C VAL A 69 5.54 -7.42 -9.84
N ALA A 70 6.84 -7.28 -9.56
CA ALA A 70 7.70 -6.31 -10.23
C ALA A 70 7.79 -6.56 -11.75
N ASN A 71 7.82 -7.81 -12.19
CA ASN A 71 7.79 -8.16 -13.62
C ASN A 71 6.47 -7.77 -14.33
N ARG A 72 5.39 -7.56 -13.59
CA ARG A 72 4.09 -7.12 -14.13
C ARG A 72 3.91 -5.61 -14.13
N LEU A 73 4.81 -4.89 -13.46
CA LEU A 73 4.83 -3.43 -13.55
C LEU A 73 5.19 -3.04 -14.99
N PRO A 74 4.61 -1.95 -15.51
CA PRO A 74 5.01 -1.46 -16.83
C PRO A 74 6.53 -1.27 -16.83
N GLN A 75 7.23 -2.13 -17.53
CA GLN A 75 8.67 -2.00 -17.67
C GLN A 75 8.91 -0.70 -18.43
N ILE A 76 9.51 0.27 -17.77
CA ILE A 76 10.13 1.40 -18.44
C ILE A 76 11.43 0.83 -19.04
N SER A 77 11.27 0.02 -20.08
CA SER A 77 12.36 -0.57 -20.83
C SER A 77 12.82 0.44 -21.87
N GLY A 78 13.87 1.11 -21.53
CA GLY A 78 14.74 1.81 -22.43
C GLY A 78 15.98 2.19 -21.66
N PRO A 79 17.20 2.09 -22.23
CA PRO A 79 18.32 2.75 -21.60
C PRO A 79 17.91 4.19 -21.42
N VAL A 80 18.04 4.71 -20.20
CA VAL A 80 17.93 6.15 -19.94
C VAL A 80 18.93 6.75 -20.91
N SER A 81 18.42 7.31 -21.99
CA SER A 81 19.26 7.97 -22.98
C SER A 81 19.94 9.09 -22.21
N THR A 82 21.25 8.97 -22.04
CA THR A 82 22.12 10.05 -21.57
C THR A 82 22.18 11.20 -22.54
N ALA A 83 21.33 11.17 -23.60
CA ALA A 83 21.16 12.27 -24.52
C ALA A 83 20.56 13.46 -23.74
N THR A 84 21.37 14.46 -23.56
CA THR A 84 21.14 15.80 -23.04
C THR A 84 19.85 16.44 -23.59
N ALA A 85 18.70 16.02 -23.10
CA ALA A 85 17.49 16.76 -23.28
C ALA A 85 17.55 17.92 -22.28
N LYS A 86 17.92 19.10 -22.76
CA LYS A 86 17.85 20.35 -21.99
C LYS A 86 16.44 20.50 -21.44
N GLY A 87 16.28 20.28 -20.11
CA GLY A 87 15.14 20.74 -19.32
C GLY A 87 13.76 20.70 -19.97
N ILE A 88 13.38 19.58 -20.60
CA ILE A 88 12.02 19.44 -21.12
C ILE A 88 11.12 19.19 -19.91
N PRO A 89 10.09 20.05 -19.66
CA PRO A 89 9.12 19.79 -18.60
C PRO A 89 8.53 18.38 -18.77
N GLY A 90 8.60 17.56 -17.71
CA GLY A 90 8.10 16.20 -17.76
C GLY A 90 9.14 15.09 -18.00
N LEU A 91 10.43 15.40 -18.12
CA LEU A 91 11.48 14.39 -18.05
C LEU A 91 11.63 13.90 -16.62
N HIS A 92 11.29 12.64 -16.43
CA HIS A 92 11.34 11.99 -15.15
C HIS A 92 12.57 11.11 -15.05
N PHE A 93 13.36 11.27 -14.00
CA PHE A 93 14.31 10.25 -13.58
C PHE A 93 13.90 9.75 -12.20
N PRO A 94 13.98 8.45 -11.94
CA PRO A 94 13.67 7.92 -10.62
C PRO A 94 14.78 8.30 -9.65
N THR A 95 14.40 8.79 -8.48
CA THR A 95 15.27 8.87 -7.32
C THR A 95 15.51 7.46 -6.74
N SER A 96 16.38 7.35 -5.76
CA SER A 96 16.66 6.06 -5.09
C SER A 96 15.42 5.40 -4.49
N ASP A 97 14.38 6.18 -4.16
CA ASP A 97 13.10 5.73 -3.62
C ASP A 97 11.99 5.60 -4.70
N GLY A 98 12.33 5.74 -5.98
CA GLY A 98 11.38 5.61 -7.10
C GLY A 98 10.57 6.87 -7.40
N PHE A 99 10.75 7.96 -6.65
CA PHE A 99 10.11 9.23 -6.94
C PHE A 99 10.57 9.81 -8.28
N LYS A 100 9.65 10.34 -9.07
CA LYS A 100 9.93 10.98 -10.37
C LYS A 100 9.72 12.49 -10.27
N PHE A 101 10.81 13.22 -10.21
CA PHE A 101 10.77 14.68 -10.17
C PHE A 101 10.25 15.26 -11.48
N ASN A 102 9.27 16.15 -11.39
CA ASN A 102 8.61 16.81 -12.52
C ASN A 102 8.86 18.33 -12.58
N GLY A 103 9.80 18.82 -11.80
CA GLY A 103 10.13 20.24 -11.72
C GLY A 103 9.27 21.05 -10.73
N GLN A 104 8.34 20.41 -10.03
CA GLN A 104 7.45 21.07 -9.07
C GLN A 104 7.69 20.57 -7.63
N GLY A 105 7.12 21.27 -6.68
CA GLY A 105 7.13 20.87 -5.27
C GLY A 105 8.44 21.16 -4.53
N ILE A 106 9.38 21.93 -5.10
CA ILE A 106 10.60 22.33 -4.39
C ILE A 106 10.23 23.23 -3.22
N VAL A 107 10.57 22.80 -2.01
CA VAL A 107 10.25 23.51 -0.77
C VAL A 107 11.49 23.90 0.04
N GLY A 108 12.66 23.40 -0.34
CA GLY A 108 13.91 23.72 0.36
C GLY A 108 15.16 23.31 -0.41
N VAL A 109 16.30 23.66 0.15
CA VAL A 109 17.64 23.38 -0.40
C VAL A 109 18.57 22.97 0.73
N THR A 110 19.35 21.92 0.50
CA THR A 110 20.47 21.53 1.37
C THR A 110 21.80 21.94 0.74
N LYS A 111 22.91 21.56 1.37
CA LYS A 111 24.23 21.79 0.81
C LYS A 111 24.43 21.16 -0.57
N ASP A 112 23.80 20.03 -0.84
CA ASP A 112 24.03 19.20 -2.01
C ASP A 112 22.77 18.73 -2.73
N SER A 113 21.59 19.14 -2.24
CA SER A 113 20.28 18.65 -2.75
C SER A 113 19.21 19.74 -2.71
N ILE A 114 18.18 19.59 -3.54
CA ILE A 114 16.87 20.24 -3.32
C ILE A 114 15.99 19.32 -2.50
N LEU A 115 15.05 19.90 -1.77
CA LEU A 115 13.98 19.16 -1.10
C LEU A 115 12.69 19.36 -1.87
N VAL A 116 12.06 18.26 -2.25
CA VAL A 116 10.80 18.26 -2.98
C VAL A 116 9.71 17.68 -2.10
N ASN A 117 8.61 18.40 -1.94
CA ASN A 117 7.44 17.87 -1.25
C ASN A 117 6.64 16.99 -2.22
N HIS A 118 6.46 15.74 -1.87
CA HIS A 118 5.70 14.78 -2.64
C HIS A 118 4.90 13.88 -1.68
N ASP A 119 3.61 13.81 -1.88
CA ASP A 119 2.70 12.90 -1.14
C ASP A 119 2.97 12.83 0.39
N SER A 120 3.09 13.98 1.06
CA SER A 120 3.27 14.14 2.50
C SER A 120 4.70 14.03 3.07
N HIS A 121 5.71 13.75 2.26
CA HIS A 121 7.08 13.73 2.73
C HIS A 121 8.04 14.50 1.81
N LEU A 122 9.23 14.79 2.33
CA LEU A 122 10.24 15.54 1.62
C LEU A 122 11.26 14.57 1.00
N HIS A 123 11.40 14.64 -0.34
CA HIS A 123 12.43 13.89 -1.05
C HIS A 123 13.65 14.78 -1.28
N PRO A 124 14.82 14.43 -0.76
CA PRO A 124 16.07 15.06 -1.16
C PRO A 124 16.47 14.54 -2.56
N ILE A 125 16.69 15.46 -3.49
CA ILE A 125 17.25 15.14 -4.81
C ILE A 125 18.58 15.88 -4.95
N SER A 126 19.68 15.15 -5.05
CA SER A 126 21.00 15.76 -5.12
C SER A 126 21.20 16.57 -6.40
N PHE A 127 22.04 17.61 -6.33
CA PHE A 127 22.37 18.39 -7.53
C PHE A 127 23.06 17.56 -8.60
N ALA A 128 23.74 16.48 -8.21
CA ALA A 128 24.32 15.52 -9.15
C ALA A 128 23.23 14.75 -9.90
N GLU A 129 22.22 14.22 -9.19
CA GLU A 129 21.05 13.53 -9.79
C GLU A 129 20.26 14.45 -10.71
N LEU A 130 20.02 15.69 -10.29
CA LEU A 130 19.35 16.68 -11.13
C LEU A 130 20.10 16.92 -12.44
N ARG A 131 21.44 17.04 -12.40
CA ARG A 131 22.25 17.21 -13.62
C ARG A 131 22.23 15.98 -14.50
N GLN A 132 22.31 14.80 -13.90
CA GLN A 132 22.26 13.52 -14.61
C GLN A 132 20.88 13.28 -15.24
N GLY A 133 19.81 13.67 -14.55
CA GLY A 133 18.43 13.51 -15.00
C GLY A 133 17.92 14.57 -15.98
N GLY A 134 18.78 15.51 -16.45
CA GLY A 134 18.38 16.56 -17.38
C GLY A 134 17.84 17.84 -16.73
N TRP A 135 17.95 17.97 -15.40
CA TRP A 135 17.50 19.11 -14.61
C TRP A 135 18.66 20.01 -14.18
N ALA A 136 19.71 20.10 -15.01
CA ALA A 136 20.91 20.90 -14.71
C ALA A 136 20.58 22.37 -14.40
N HIS A 137 19.58 22.96 -15.07
CA HIS A 137 19.14 24.33 -14.81
C HIS A 137 18.55 24.52 -13.41
N VAL A 138 17.84 23.51 -12.86
CA VAL A 138 17.34 23.53 -11.47
C VAL A 138 18.50 23.38 -10.51
N ALA A 139 19.43 22.44 -10.77
CA ALA A 139 20.64 22.30 -9.96
C ALA A 139 21.43 23.62 -9.92
N ASP A 140 21.65 24.28 -11.07
CA ASP A 140 22.40 25.53 -11.15
C ASP A 140 21.69 26.73 -10.48
N GLN A 141 20.36 26.70 -10.44
CA GLN A 141 19.55 27.71 -9.74
C GLN A 141 19.66 27.63 -8.22
N TYR A 142 19.75 26.42 -7.68
CA TYR A 142 19.65 26.16 -6.24
C TYR A 142 20.98 25.74 -5.58
N ASP A 143 22.01 25.33 -6.35
CA ASP A 143 23.29 24.87 -5.84
C ASP A 143 24.04 26.01 -5.10
N PRO A 144 24.21 25.91 -3.78
CA PRO A 144 24.84 26.97 -2.99
C PRO A 144 26.33 27.15 -3.31
N VAL A 145 26.99 26.13 -3.85
CA VAL A 145 28.43 26.22 -4.20
C VAL A 145 28.62 27.13 -5.42
N LYS A 146 27.71 27.13 -6.39
CA LYS A 146 27.75 28.05 -7.53
C LYS A 146 27.31 29.47 -7.20
N LYS A 147 26.51 29.67 -6.15
CA LYS A 147 26.16 31.02 -5.66
C LYS A 147 27.31 31.68 -4.88
N ALA A 148 28.27 30.92 -4.38
CA ALA A 148 29.39 31.44 -3.60
C ALA A 148 30.53 32.05 -4.43
N GLU A 149 30.46 32.04 -5.78
CA GLU A 149 31.46 32.64 -6.67
C GLU A 149 31.33 34.18 -6.81
N LYS A 150 30.49 34.83 -6.01
CA LYS A 150 30.51 36.29 -5.82
C LYS A 150 30.83 36.64 -4.37
N PRO A 151 31.97 37.29 -4.08
CA PRO A 151 32.27 37.67 -2.70
C PRO A 151 31.40 38.86 -2.29
N ALA A 152 30.60 38.66 -1.26
CA ALA A 152 29.99 39.73 -0.49
C ALA A 152 30.39 39.55 0.97
N GLU A 153 31.12 40.53 1.51
CA GLU A 153 31.43 40.63 2.93
C GLU A 153 30.18 40.60 3.77
N ALA A 154 30.04 39.58 4.61
CA ALA A 154 28.87 39.42 5.47
C ALA A 154 29.06 40.14 6.78
N HIS A 155 28.43 41.30 6.94
CA HIS A 155 28.07 41.82 8.26
C HIS A 155 26.89 41.00 8.79
N HIS A 156 27.12 40.10 9.74
CA HIS A 156 26.06 39.40 10.46
C HIS A 156 25.27 40.41 11.30
N THR A 157 23.98 40.50 11.04
CA THR A 157 23.06 41.22 11.92
C THR A 157 22.86 40.43 13.22
N PRO A 158 22.49 41.05 14.34
CA PRO A 158 22.19 40.36 15.60
C PRO A 158 21.19 39.20 15.44
N GLU A 159 20.18 39.34 14.58
CA GLU A 159 19.20 38.29 14.25
C GLU A 159 19.82 37.06 13.56
N GLN A 160 20.79 37.28 12.67
CA GLN A 160 21.48 36.18 12.00
C GLN A 160 22.37 35.39 12.97
N SER A 161 22.97 36.09 13.96
CA SER A 161 23.76 35.46 15.00
C SER A 161 22.89 34.60 15.94
N GLU A 162 21.70 35.06 16.27
CA GLU A 162 20.76 34.32 17.13
C GLU A 162 20.17 33.08 16.42
N ARG A 163 19.84 33.18 15.14
CA ARG A 163 19.41 32.06 14.32
C ARG A 163 20.51 30.99 14.18
N GLU A 164 21.76 31.40 14.00
CA GLU A 164 22.86 30.44 13.90
C GLU A 164 23.12 29.74 15.24
N LYS A 165 22.96 30.45 16.35
CA LYS A 165 23.08 29.86 17.68
C LYS A 165 21.96 28.84 17.93
N ASP A 166 20.71 29.15 17.64
CA ASP A 166 19.58 28.22 17.76
C ASP A 166 19.79 26.98 16.88
N TYR A 167 20.32 27.15 15.66
CA TYR A 167 20.67 26.05 14.77
C TYR A 167 21.71 25.12 15.40
N GLN A 168 22.80 25.65 15.92
CA GLN A 168 23.89 24.86 16.49
C GLN A 168 23.47 24.13 17.78
N GLU A 169 22.66 24.77 18.62
CA GLU A 169 22.14 24.17 19.85
C GLU A 169 21.21 23.00 19.53
N LYS A 170 20.30 23.16 18.56
CA LYS A 170 19.35 22.11 18.17
C LYS A 170 20.00 20.98 17.38
N LEU A 171 21.03 21.28 16.57
CA LEU A 171 21.83 20.26 15.91
C LEU A 171 22.55 19.36 16.94
N ALA A 172 23.22 19.96 17.92
CA ALA A 172 23.89 19.22 18.98
C ALA A 172 22.90 18.37 19.80
N TYR A 173 21.74 18.96 20.11
CA TYR A 173 20.68 18.27 20.85
C TYR A 173 20.11 17.07 20.07
N LEU A 174 19.82 17.25 18.78
CA LEU A 174 19.33 16.17 17.92
C LEU A 174 20.35 15.04 17.81
N ALA A 175 21.62 15.36 17.58
CA ALA A 175 22.71 14.40 17.49
C ALA A 175 22.86 13.57 18.77
N GLU A 176 22.83 14.22 19.94
CA GLU A 176 22.89 13.57 21.24
C GLU A 176 21.70 12.61 21.45
N LYS A 177 20.49 13.07 21.21
CA LYS A 177 19.25 12.30 21.42
C LYS A 177 19.14 11.08 20.50
N LEU A 178 19.59 11.21 19.26
CA LEU A 178 19.55 10.11 18.29
C LEU A 178 20.81 9.23 18.33
N GLY A 179 21.85 9.65 19.06
CA GLY A 179 23.12 8.92 19.13
C GLY A 179 23.87 8.86 17.80
N ILE A 180 23.75 9.90 16.97
CA ILE A 180 24.39 9.98 15.64
C ILE A 180 25.48 11.06 15.63
N ASP A 181 26.43 10.91 14.69
CA ASP A 181 27.50 11.89 14.51
C ASP A 181 26.90 13.22 13.98
N PRO A 182 27.12 14.36 14.67
CA PRO A 182 26.64 15.66 14.21
C PRO A 182 27.06 16.02 12.78
N SER A 183 28.19 15.50 12.30
CA SER A 183 28.68 15.73 10.93
C SER A 183 27.81 15.07 9.86
N THR A 184 26.98 14.10 10.24
CA THR A 184 26.02 13.44 9.34
C THR A 184 24.74 14.21 9.17
N ILE A 185 24.49 15.21 10.04
CA ILE A 185 23.31 16.06 9.99
C ILE A 185 23.55 17.21 9.03
N LYS A 186 22.66 17.37 8.05
CA LYS A 186 22.78 18.43 7.06
C LYS A 186 21.84 19.59 7.37
N ARG A 187 22.28 20.79 7.03
CA ARG A 187 21.46 22.00 7.11
C ARG A 187 20.48 22.04 5.94
N VAL A 188 19.25 22.32 6.25
CA VAL A 188 18.16 22.54 5.29
C VAL A 188 17.62 23.95 5.46
N GLU A 189 17.38 24.64 4.35
CA GLU A 189 16.71 25.93 4.36
C GLU A 189 15.60 25.96 3.31
N THR A 190 14.38 26.26 3.76
CA THR A 190 13.20 26.38 2.89
C THR A 190 13.24 27.70 2.13
N GLN A 191 12.43 27.81 1.06
CA GLN A 191 12.35 29.04 0.25
C GLN A 191 11.89 30.27 1.05
N ASP A 192 11.07 30.08 2.09
CA ASP A 192 10.64 31.11 3.04
C ASP A 192 11.67 31.35 4.17
N GLY A 193 12.87 30.77 4.06
CA GLY A 193 14.00 31.01 4.95
C GLY A 193 13.94 30.28 6.28
N LYS A 194 13.07 29.28 6.46
CA LYS A 194 13.05 28.45 7.66
C LYS A 194 14.16 27.44 7.61
N LEU A 195 14.81 27.21 8.76
CA LEU A 195 15.91 26.25 8.92
C LEU A 195 15.40 24.90 9.43
N GLY A 196 16.04 23.84 8.98
CA GLY A 196 15.82 22.47 9.43
C GLY A 196 17.12 21.67 9.45
N LEU A 197 17.00 20.45 9.96
CA LEU A 197 18.08 19.46 10.11
C LEU A 197 17.66 18.19 9.36
N GLU A 198 18.41 17.83 8.32
CA GLU A 198 18.30 16.53 7.65
C GLU A 198 19.27 15.56 8.31
N TYR A 199 18.79 14.42 8.76
CA TYR A 199 19.61 13.41 9.41
C TYR A 199 19.31 12.01 8.85
N PRO A 200 20.32 11.12 8.79
CA PRO A 200 20.15 9.77 8.30
C PRO A 200 19.37 8.92 9.32
N HIS A 201 18.45 8.10 8.81
CA HIS A 201 17.73 7.12 9.59
C HIS A 201 17.56 5.83 8.76
N HIS A 202 18.30 4.79 9.13
CA HIS A 202 18.40 3.53 8.40
C HIS A 202 18.82 3.71 6.93
N ASP A 203 17.93 3.57 5.98
CA ASP A 203 18.14 3.62 4.54
C ASP A 203 17.66 4.93 3.88
N HIS A 204 17.11 5.87 4.66
CA HIS A 204 16.58 7.15 4.18
C HIS A 204 16.96 8.29 5.15
N ALA A 205 16.64 9.53 4.76
CA ALA A 205 16.89 10.70 5.59
C ALA A 205 15.57 11.36 6.00
N HIS A 206 15.53 11.84 7.24
CA HIS A 206 14.43 12.65 7.73
C HIS A 206 14.82 14.11 7.84
N VAL A 207 13.84 15.00 7.74
CA VAL A 207 14.01 16.43 7.96
C VAL A 207 13.12 16.89 9.09
N LEU A 208 13.73 17.47 10.14
CA LEU A 208 13.02 18.21 11.18
C LEU A 208 13.32 19.69 11.04
N MET A 209 12.27 20.51 11.02
CA MET A 209 12.46 21.96 11.08
C MET A 209 12.92 22.36 12.50
N LEU A 210 13.71 23.40 12.63
CA LEU A 210 14.15 23.86 13.95
C LEU A 210 12.97 24.21 14.88
N SER A 211 11.85 24.65 14.30
CA SER A 211 10.61 24.88 15.06
C SER A 211 10.01 23.64 15.69
N ASP A 212 10.32 22.46 15.17
CA ASP A 212 9.78 21.17 15.65
C ASP A 212 10.62 20.61 16.80
N ILE A 213 11.82 21.16 17.04
CA ILE A 213 12.78 20.69 18.04
C ILE A 213 12.74 21.62 19.26
N GLU A 214 12.33 21.07 20.39
CA GLU A 214 12.39 21.74 21.70
C GLU A 214 13.47 21.10 22.56
N ILE A 215 14.49 21.89 22.94
CA ILE A 215 15.56 21.40 23.82
C ILE A 215 14.99 21.00 25.18
N GLY A 216 15.33 19.82 25.64
CA GLY A 216 14.83 19.24 26.90
C GLY A 216 13.61 18.36 26.74
N LYS A 217 13.00 18.26 25.56
CA LYS A 217 11.92 17.33 25.24
C LYS A 217 12.41 16.20 24.34
N ASP A 218 11.64 15.13 24.27
CA ASP A 218 11.94 14.06 23.32
C ASP A 218 11.87 14.58 21.87
N ILE A 219 12.72 14.02 21.00
CA ILE A 219 12.67 14.33 19.58
C ILE A 219 11.33 13.83 19.04
N PRO A 220 10.54 14.72 18.44
CA PRO A 220 9.26 14.30 17.89
C PRO A 220 9.47 13.33 16.72
N ASP A 221 8.54 12.40 16.56
CA ASP A 221 8.53 11.49 15.43
C ASP A 221 8.35 12.30 14.11
N PRO A 222 9.32 12.25 13.19
CA PRO A 222 9.24 12.99 11.93
C PRO A 222 8.00 12.63 11.12
N HIS A 223 7.62 11.36 11.11
CA HIS A 223 6.44 10.88 10.41
C HIS A 223 5.14 11.45 11.01
N ALA A 224 5.08 11.56 12.34
CA ALA A 224 3.93 12.17 13.00
C ALA A 224 3.80 13.67 12.64
N ILE A 225 4.92 14.38 12.53
CA ILE A 225 4.94 15.80 12.11
C ILE A 225 4.51 15.93 10.65
N GLU A 226 5.05 15.14 9.76
CA GLU A 226 4.69 15.15 8.34
C GLU A 226 3.21 14.85 8.16
N HIS A 227 2.72 13.83 8.87
CA HIS A 227 1.32 13.48 8.89
C HIS A 227 0.42 14.62 9.40
N ALA A 228 0.82 15.28 10.49
CA ALA A 228 0.07 16.43 11.01
C ALA A 228 0.04 17.60 10.02
N ARG A 229 1.16 17.88 9.33
CA ARG A 229 1.24 18.91 8.29
C ARG A 229 0.36 18.58 7.08
N GLU A 230 0.28 17.30 6.70
CA GLU A 230 -0.60 16.87 5.62
C GLU A 230 -2.06 17.08 6.00
N LEU A 231 -2.46 16.65 7.20
CA LEU A 231 -3.82 16.89 7.69
C LEU A 231 -4.16 18.39 7.77
N GLU A 232 -3.20 19.23 8.11
CA GLU A 232 -3.43 20.70 8.14
C GLU A 232 -3.76 21.28 6.76
N LYS A 233 -3.18 20.73 5.68
CA LYS A 233 -3.55 21.11 4.30
C LYS A 233 -5.01 20.81 3.98
N HIS A 234 -5.57 19.78 4.60
CA HIS A 234 -6.94 19.32 4.39
C HIS A 234 -7.94 19.89 5.40
N LYS A 235 -7.50 20.70 6.35
CA LYS A 235 -8.28 21.15 7.51
C LYS A 235 -9.65 21.72 7.15
N ILE A 236 -9.74 22.57 6.15
CA ILE A 236 -11.01 23.20 5.77
C ILE A 236 -12.01 22.16 5.26
N GLY A 237 -11.60 21.26 4.37
CA GLY A 237 -12.46 20.21 3.88
C GLY A 237 -12.83 19.22 5.00
N MET A 238 -11.90 18.91 5.91
CA MET A 238 -12.17 18.07 7.09
C MET A 238 -13.18 18.73 8.03
N ASP A 239 -13.10 20.05 8.24
CA ASP A 239 -14.09 20.79 9.05
C ASP A 239 -15.48 20.75 8.41
N THR A 240 -15.55 20.76 7.08
CA THR A 240 -16.82 20.59 6.35
C THR A 240 -17.40 19.19 6.55
N LEU A 241 -16.56 18.15 6.57
CA LEU A 241 -17.00 16.78 6.89
C LEU A 241 -17.50 16.68 8.35
N ARG A 242 -16.80 17.30 9.30
CA ARG A 242 -17.23 17.36 10.71
C ARG A 242 -18.61 18.04 10.83
N ALA A 243 -18.81 19.14 10.11
CA ALA A 243 -20.10 19.83 10.07
C ALA A 243 -21.21 18.98 9.45
N LEU A 244 -20.89 18.08 8.53
CA LEU A 244 -21.81 17.09 7.97
C LEU A 244 -22.08 15.91 8.93
N GLY A 245 -21.38 15.85 10.07
CA GLY A 245 -21.61 14.84 11.12
C GLY A 245 -20.77 13.58 11.00
N PHE A 246 -19.66 13.59 10.23
CA PHE A 246 -18.75 12.46 10.19
C PHE A 246 -17.95 12.30 11.49
N ASP A 247 -17.70 11.06 11.89
CA ASP A 247 -16.73 10.73 12.92
C ASP A 247 -15.30 10.98 12.42
N GLU A 248 -14.42 11.39 13.33
CA GLU A 248 -13.04 11.76 12.99
C GLU A 248 -12.27 10.62 12.29
N GLU A 249 -12.45 9.39 12.74
CA GLU A 249 -11.80 8.23 12.13
C GLU A 249 -12.26 8.00 10.68
N VAL A 250 -13.54 8.23 10.40
CA VAL A 250 -14.09 8.15 9.03
C VAL A 250 -13.56 9.28 8.17
N ILE A 251 -13.43 10.48 8.72
CA ILE A 251 -12.82 11.63 8.03
C ILE A 251 -11.39 11.30 7.60
N LEU A 252 -10.59 10.76 8.49
CA LEU A 252 -9.21 10.38 8.19
C LEU A 252 -9.13 9.33 7.07
N ASP A 253 -10.01 8.33 7.08
CA ASP A 253 -10.05 7.33 6.03
C ASP A 253 -10.48 7.93 4.67
N ILE A 254 -11.47 8.84 4.68
CA ILE A 254 -11.93 9.56 3.47
C ILE A 254 -10.82 10.43 2.88
N VAL A 255 -10.12 11.20 3.71
CA VAL A 255 -9.03 12.08 3.25
C VAL A 255 -7.89 11.28 2.62
N ARG A 256 -7.62 10.07 3.13
CA ARG A 256 -6.59 9.15 2.64
C ARG A 256 -7.03 8.28 1.47
N THR A 257 -8.30 8.37 1.05
CA THR A 257 -8.81 7.53 -0.05
C THR A 257 -8.23 7.98 -1.38
N HIS A 258 -7.19 7.31 -1.83
CA HIS A 258 -6.52 7.59 -3.11
C HIS A 258 -7.26 7.02 -4.33
N ASP A 259 -8.26 6.18 -4.12
CA ASP A 259 -9.04 5.53 -5.20
C ASP A 259 -10.25 6.37 -5.66
N ALA A 260 -10.48 7.54 -5.06
CA ALA A 260 -11.49 8.46 -5.56
C ALA A 260 -11.04 9.05 -6.93
N PRO A 261 -11.95 9.21 -7.89
CA PRO A 261 -11.64 9.74 -9.23
C PRO A 261 -11.02 11.14 -9.20
N THR A 262 -11.29 11.88 -8.15
CA THR A 262 -10.76 13.22 -7.90
C THR A 262 -10.18 13.30 -6.49
N PRO A 263 -9.10 14.07 -6.29
CA PRO A 263 -8.50 14.22 -4.98
C PRO A 263 -9.48 14.85 -3.98
N PHE A 264 -9.23 14.61 -2.70
CA PHE A 264 -10.02 15.20 -1.62
C PHE A 264 -10.09 16.72 -1.74
N PRO A 265 -11.29 17.34 -1.67
CA PRO A 265 -11.46 18.78 -1.82
C PRO A 265 -11.06 19.53 -0.54
N SER A 266 -9.77 19.72 -0.34
CA SER A 266 -9.13 20.23 0.87
C SER A 266 -9.63 21.58 1.35
N ASN A 267 -10.07 22.44 0.42
CA ASN A 267 -10.52 23.80 0.68
C ASN A 267 -12.03 24.00 0.54
N GLU A 268 -12.80 22.92 0.38
CA GLU A 268 -14.25 23.02 0.16
C GLU A 268 -14.98 23.33 1.47
N LYS A 269 -15.70 24.44 1.47
CA LYS A 269 -16.52 24.93 2.59
C LYS A 269 -18.01 24.69 2.39
N ASP A 270 -18.44 24.44 1.14
CA ASP A 270 -19.84 24.22 0.83
C ASP A 270 -20.22 22.75 1.09
N PRO A 271 -21.13 22.49 2.05
CA PRO A 271 -21.55 21.12 2.36
C PRO A 271 -22.19 20.41 1.16
N ASN A 272 -22.84 21.11 0.25
CA ASN A 272 -23.48 20.49 -0.92
C ASN A 272 -22.43 20.03 -1.93
N LYS A 273 -21.43 20.85 -2.21
CA LYS A 273 -20.30 20.46 -3.06
C LYS A 273 -19.48 19.32 -2.45
N MET A 274 -19.31 19.33 -1.12
CA MET A 274 -18.70 18.22 -0.42
C MET A 274 -19.51 16.92 -0.59
N LYS A 275 -20.84 16.97 -0.50
CA LYS A 275 -21.70 15.80 -0.77
C LYS A 275 -21.62 15.34 -2.21
N GLU A 276 -21.50 16.23 -3.19
CA GLU A 276 -21.27 15.86 -4.59
C GLU A 276 -19.95 15.07 -4.74
N TRP A 277 -18.89 15.53 -4.07
CA TRP A 277 -17.63 14.81 -4.06
C TRP A 277 -17.73 13.46 -3.33
N LEU A 278 -18.38 13.41 -2.16
CA LEU A 278 -18.61 12.17 -1.40
C LEU A 278 -19.34 11.11 -2.23
N ALA A 279 -20.20 11.52 -3.16
CA ALA A 279 -20.84 10.60 -4.09
C ALA A 279 -19.86 9.95 -5.09
N THR A 280 -18.63 10.43 -5.20
CA THR A 280 -17.57 9.81 -6.01
C THR A 280 -16.74 8.78 -5.22
N VAL A 281 -16.86 8.75 -3.89
CA VAL A 281 -16.15 7.81 -3.03
C VAL A 281 -16.75 6.41 -3.18
N ILE A 282 -15.95 5.48 -3.66
CA ILE A 282 -16.39 4.09 -3.93
C ILE A 282 -15.78 3.08 -2.97
N LYS A 283 -14.80 3.48 -2.15
CA LYS A 283 -14.09 2.59 -1.24
C LYS A 283 -13.82 3.27 0.10
N ILE A 284 -14.00 2.52 1.18
CA ILE A 284 -13.55 2.90 2.53
C ILE A 284 -13.13 1.63 3.29
N ASP A 285 -12.09 1.75 4.11
CA ASP A 285 -11.64 0.70 5.00
C ASP A 285 -11.74 1.16 6.46
N LEU A 286 -12.67 0.57 7.17
CA LEU A 286 -12.93 0.79 8.60
C LEU A 286 -12.42 -0.37 9.46
N GLY A 287 -11.58 -1.23 8.91
CA GLY A 287 -10.99 -2.36 9.60
C GLY A 287 -10.24 -1.94 10.85
N SER A 288 -10.24 -2.82 11.86
CA SER A 288 -9.64 -2.56 13.19
C SER A 288 -10.25 -1.39 13.98
N ARG A 289 -11.33 -0.80 13.51
CA ARG A 289 -12.11 0.23 14.24
C ARG A 289 -13.13 -0.43 15.15
N GLU A 290 -13.34 0.12 16.33
CA GLU A 290 -14.45 -0.29 17.17
C GLU A 290 -15.79 0.11 16.54
N ASN A 291 -16.75 -0.81 16.48
CA ASN A 291 -18.09 -0.59 15.92
C ASN A 291 -18.07 0.10 14.52
N PRO A 292 -17.40 -0.48 13.53
CA PRO A 292 -17.15 0.20 12.26
C PRO A 292 -18.43 0.58 11.51
N LEU A 293 -19.49 -0.22 11.62
CA LEU A 293 -20.76 0.00 10.92
C LEU A 293 -21.68 1.04 11.62
N GLN A 294 -21.38 1.41 12.86
CA GLN A 294 -22.11 2.44 13.60
C GLN A 294 -21.45 3.83 13.51
N ARG A 295 -20.40 3.97 12.73
CA ARG A 295 -19.72 5.25 12.54
C ARG A 295 -20.61 6.25 11.81
N LYS A 296 -20.59 7.51 12.31
CA LYS A 296 -21.39 8.60 11.75
C LYS A 296 -20.86 9.03 10.40
N GLY A 297 -21.76 9.43 9.51
CA GLY A 297 -21.44 9.95 8.17
C GLY A 297 -21.50 8.88 7.07
N LEU A 298 -21.47 7.61 7.39
CA LEU A 298 -21.44 6.53 6.40
C LEU A 298 -22.65 6.56 5.44
N SER A 299 -23.82 7.04 5.90
CA SER A 299 -25.00 7.21 5.05
C SER A 299 -24.84 8.27 3.95
N LEU A 300 -23.82 9.10 4.03
CA LEU A 300 -23.47 10.10 3.02
C LEU A 300 -22.52 9.58 1.93
N LEU A 301 -22.25 8.27 1.90
CA LEU A 301 -21.47 7.57 0.90
C LEU A 301 -22.37 6.70 0.00
N PRO A 302 -23.18 7.30 -0.90
CA PRO A 302 -24.27 6.57 -1.59
C PRO A 302 -23.77 5.58 -2.64
N ASN A 303 -22.54 5.72 -3.11
CA ASN A 303 -22.00 4.94 -4.21
C ASN A 303 -20.85 4.01 -3.77
N LEU A 304 -20.76 3.70 -2.48
CA LEU A 304 -19.72 2.82 -1.97
C LEU A 304 -19.83 1.42 -2.61
N GLU A 305 -18.74 0.98 -3.20
CA GLU A 305 -18.61 -0.33 -3.87
C GLU A 305 -17.73 -1.30 -3.08
N ILE A 306 -16.78 -0.78 -2.31
CA ILE A 306 -15.80 -1.57 -1.54
C ILE A 306 -15.81 -1.11 -0.10
N LEU A 307 -16.06 -2.04 0.82
CA LEU A 307 -16.08 -1.78 2.26
C LEU A 307 -15.22 -2.79 3.01
N GLY A 308 -14.24 -2.30 3.76
CA GLY A 308 -13.48 -3.06 4.75
C GLY A 308 -14.03 -2.82 6.17
N ILE A 309 -14.32 -3.91 6.89
CA ILE A 309 -14.78 -3.88 8.29
C ILE A 309 -14.12 -4.98 9.12
N GLY A 310 -13.00 -5.52 8.65
CA GLY A 310 -12.32 -6.64 9.27
C GLY A 310 -11.55 -6.30 10.55
N PHE A 311 -11.03 -7.33 11.20
CA PHE A 311 -10.16 -7.26 12.38
C PHE A 311 -10.80 -6.60 13.61
N THR A 312 -12.11 -6.65 13.71
CA THR A 312 -12.88 -6.20 14.85
C THR A 312 -14.15 -7.05 14.97
N PRO A 313 -14.60 -7.38 16.18
CA PRO A 313 -15.87 -8.09 16.36
C PRO A 313 -17.05 -7.27 15.84
N ILE A 314 -17.89 -7.88 15.01
CA ILE A 314 -19.15 -7.30 14.52
C ILE A 314 -20.30 -8.01 15.19
N GLN A 315 -21.05 -7.29 16.03
CA GLN A 315 -22.24 -7.84 16.70
C GLN A 315 -23.49 -7.73 15.85
N ASP A 316 -23.62 -6.64 15.10
CA ASP A 316 -24.72 -6.40 14.17
C ASP A 316 -24.18 -6.00 12.80
N ILE A 317 -24.34 -6.89 11.83
CA ILE A 317 -23.94 -6.68 10.43
C ILE A 317 -25.00 -5.92 9.62
N SER A 318 -26.24 -5.80 10.12
CA SER A 318 -27.35 -5.25 9.34
C SER A 318 -27.13 -3.86 8.77
N PRO A 319 -26.35 -2.93 9.40
CA PRO A 319 -26.11 -1.62 8.82
C PRO A 319 -25.36 -1.66 7.49
N VAL A 320 -24.70 -2.78 7.13
CA VAL A 320 -24.06 -2.94 5.82
C VAL A 320 -25.07 -2.81 4.66
N LEU A 321 -26.33 -3.12 4.93
CA LEU A 321 -27.40 -3.09 3.94
C LEU A 321 -27.79 -1.68 3.46
N GLN A 322 -27.26 -0.63 4.11
CA GLN A 322 -27.40 0.75 3.63
C GLN A 322 -26.64 0.97 2.30
N PHE A 323 -25.58 0.23 2.05
CA PHE A 323 -24.70 0.39 0.89
C PHE A 323 -25.23 -0.41 -0.30
N LYS A 324 -26.18 0.17 -1.04
CA LYS A 324 -26.92 -0.53 -2.10
C LYS A 324 -26.08 -0.90 -3.34
N LYS A 325 -24.90 -0.28 -3.51
CA LYS A 325 -23.98 -0.52 -4.64
C LYS A 325 -22.77 -1.37 -4.26
N LEU A 326 -22.75 -1.90 -3.05
CA LEU A 326 -21.62 -2.67 -2.56
C LEU A 326 -21.39 -3.92 -3.40
N LYS A 327 -20.17 -4.04 -3.93
CA LYS A 327 -19.69 -5.17 -4.73
C LYS A 327 -18.69 -6.04 -3.97
N GLN A 328 -17.94 -5.42 -3.05
CA GLN A 328 -16.88 -6.09 -2.32
C GLN A 328 -16.97 -5.78 -0.83
N LEU A 329 -17.02 -6.83 -0.01
CA LEU A 329 -17.08 -6.76 1.45
C LEU A 329 -15.94 -7.55 2.06
N LEU A 330 -15.06 -6.84 2.80
CA LEU A 330 -13.91 -7.39 3.49
C LEU A 330 -14.22 -7.47 4.97
N MET A 331 -14.40 -8.70 5.48
CA MET A 331 -14.81 -8.95 6.86
C MET A 331 -13.99 -10.05 7.54
N THR A 332 -12.69 -10.03 7.26
CA THR A 332 -11.71 -10.90 7.94
C THR A 332 -11.80 -10.72 9.44
N LYS A 333 -11.87 -11.82 10.20
CA LYS A 333 -11.79 -11.82 11.67
C LYS A 333 -12.86 -10.91 12.34
N THR A 334 -14.10 -11.04 11.92
CA THR A 334 -15.23 -10.27 12.49
C THR A 334 -16.09 -11.09 13.46
N GLY A 335 -15.95 -12.41 13.44
CA GLY A 335 -16.77 -13.31 14.26
C GLY A 335 -18.23 -13.43 13.81
N VAL A 336 -18.58 -12.89 12.64
CA VAL A 336 -19.94 -13.04 12.08
C VAL A 336 -20.17 -14.50 11.71
N THR A 337 -21.32 -15.04 12.12
CA THR A 337 -21.73 -16.43 11.86
C THR A 337 -22.99 -16.54 11.00
N ASP A 338 -23.83 -15.51 10.99
CA ASP A 338 -25.02 -15.43 10.17
C ASP A 338 -24.77 -14.53 8.94
N TYR A 339 -24.74 -15.15 7.76
CA TYR A 339 -24.50 -14.50 6.47
C TYR A 339 -25.78 -14.26 5.66
N THR A 340 -26.97 -14.40 6.27
CA THR A 340 -28.25 -14.20 5.58
C THR A 340 -28.46 -12.77 5.10
N PHE A 341 -27.73 -11.79 5.67
CA PHE A 341 -27.72 -10.41 5.17
C PHE A 341 -27.35 -10.32 3.69
N MET A 342 -26.55 -11.25 3.18
CA MET A 342 -26.14 -11.30 1.77
C MET A 342 -27.34 -11.54 0.82
N ASP A 343 -28.44 -12.08 1.32
CA ASP A 343 -29.67 -12.27 0.50
C ASP A 343 -30.23 -10.94 -0.02
N GLN A 344 -29.90 -9.84 0.66
CA GLN A 344 -30.30 -8.49 0.28
C GLN A 344 -29.21 -7.73 -0.49
N MET A 345 -28.12 -8.43 -0.86
CA MET A 345 -26.96 -7.84 -1.55
C MET A 345 -26.69 -8.57 -2.89
N PRO A 346 -27.64 -8.54 -3.85
CA PRO A 346 -27.53 -9.32 -5.08
C PRO A 346 -26.37 -8.88 -6.00
N HIS A 347 -25.82 -7.70 -5.77
CA HIS A 347 -24.69 -7.15 -6.53
C HIS A 347 -23.33 -7.47 -5.93
N LEU A 348 -23.28 -8.19 -4.80
CA LEU A 348 -22.02 -8.57 -4.19
C LEU A 348 -21.26 -9.57 -5.08
N GLU A 349 -20.05 -9.20 -5.45
CA GLU A 349 -19.18 -9.95 -6.36
C GLU A 349 -17.98 -10.56 -5.64
N SER A 350 -17.62 -10.00 -4.46
CA SER A 350 -16.44 -10.39 -3.71
C SER A 350 -16.70 -10.36 -2.21
N ILE A 351 -16.31 -11.42 -1.52
CA ILE A 351 -16.38 -11.49 -0.06
C ILE A 351 -15.10 -12.09 0.52
N ASP A 352 -14.61 -11.47 1.61
CA ASP A 352 -13.58 -12.04 2.45
C ASP A 352 -14.16 -12.41 3.82
N ILE A 353 -14.22 -13.70 4.09
CA ILE A 353 -14.68 -14.29 5.34
C ILE A 353 -13.55 -15.06 6.06
N SER A 354 -12.31 -14.70 5.78
CA SER A 354 -11.14 -15.32 6.39
C SER A 354 -11.11 -15.11 7.91
N GLN A 355 -10.50 -16.02 8.64
CA GLN A 355 -10.33 -15.95 10.10
C GLN A 355 -11.65 -15.79 10.90
N ASN A 356 -12.69 -16.49 10.51
CA ASN A 356 -13.99 -16.44 11.18
C ASN A 356 -14.40 -17.78 11.82
N ASN A 357 -13.46 -18.70 12.01
CA ASN A 357 -13.70 -20.05 12.57
C ASN A 357 -14.81 -20.82 11.85
N LEU A 358 -14.92 -20.65 10.53
CA LEU A 358 -15.94 -21.28 9.72
C LEU A 358 -15.59 -22.74 9.44
N LYS A 359 -16.59 -23.62 9.60
CA LYS A 359 -16.55 -25.03 9.20
C LYS A 359 -17.51 -25.31 8.06
N ASP A 360 -18.65 -24.65 8.07
CA ASP A 360 -19.73 -24.77 7.10
C ASP A 360 -19.85 -23.46 6.29
N ILE A 361 -19.66 -23.59 4.99
CA ILE A 361 -19.81 -22.51 4.01
C ILE A 361 -20.98 -22.76 3.04
N SER A 362 -21.93 -23.61 3.42
CA SER A 362 -23.08 -23.96 2.58
C SER A 362 -23.91 -22.76 2.15
N PHE A 363 -23.96 -21.71 2.96
CA PHE A 363 -24.65 -20.45 2.64
C PHE A 363 -24.14 -19.79 1.36
N LEU A 364 -22.87 -20.02 0.94
CA LEU A 364 -22.30 -19.41 -0.26
C LEU A 364 -22.96 -19.90 -1.56
N SER A 365 -23.49 -21.11 -1.59
CA SER A 365 -23.98 -21.78 -2.81
C SER A 365 -25.04 -21.01 -3.59
N LYS A 366 -25.78 -20.11 -2.95
CA LYS A 366 -26.86 -19.33 -3.57
C LYS A 366 -26.42 -17.98 -4.16
N TYR A 367 -25.20 -17.49 -3.84
CA TYR A 367 -24.74 -16.18 -4.29
C TYR A 367 -23.96 -16.26 -5.61
N LYS A 368 -24.69 -16.48 -6.70
CA LYS A 368 -24.15 -16.84 -8.03
C LYS A 368 -23.32 -15.74 -8.71
N ASN A 369 -23.39 -14.50 -8.22
CA ASN A 369 -22.62 -13.38 -8.76
C ASN A 369 -21.19 -13.28 -8.17
N LEU A 370 -20.86 -14.10 -7.18
CA LEU A 370 -19.53 -14.10 -6.61
C LEU A 370 -18.46 -14.50 -7.64
N THR A 371 -17.48 -13.64 -7.79
CA THR A 371 -16.30 -13.83 -8.62
C THR A 371 -15.05 -14.06 -7.78
N LEU A 372 -15.06 -13.61 -6.51
CA LEU A 372 -14.02 -13.83 -5.54
C LEU A 372 -14.58 -14.28 -4.20
N VAL A 373 -14.04 -15.36 -3.68
CA VAL A 373 -14.23 -15.79 -2.30
C VAL A 373 -12.88 -15.99 -1.65
N ALA A 374 -12.64 -15.26 -0.55
CA ALA A 374 -11.53 -15.51 0.36
C ALA A 374 -12.08 -16.06 1.67
N ALA A 375 -11.64 -17.23 2.05
CA ALA A 375 -12.03 -17.94 3.26
C ALA A 375 -10.83 -18.64 3.91
N ALA A 376 -9.68 -17.96 3.90
CA ALA A 376 -8.46 -18.45 4.51
C ALA A 376 -8.56 -18.55 6.04
N ASP A 377 -7.68 -19.33 6.65
CA ASP A 377 -7.58 -19.44 8.11
C ASP A 377 -8.92 -19.78 8.79
N ASN A 378 -9.58 -20.79 8.27
CA ASN A 378 -10.81 -21.35 8.81
C ASN A 378 -10.63 -22.86 9.07
N ASP A 379 -11.70 -23.56 9.40
CA ASP A 379 -11.72 -25.02 9.62
C ASP A 379 -12.51 -25.76 8.51
N ILE A 380 -12.46 -25.24 7.28
CA ILE A 380 -13.25 -25.74 6.17
C ILE A 380 -12.69 -27.07 5.65
N LYS A 381 -13.59 -28.06 5.49
CA LYS A 381 -13.30 -29.36 4.86
C LYS A 381 -14.09 -29.54 3.58
N ASP A 382 -15.36 -29.18 3.60
CA ASP A 382 -16.30 -29.36 2.48
C ASP A 382 -16.43 -28.05 1.69
N ILE A 383 -16.00 -28.08 0.43
CA ILE A 383 -16.09 -26.96 -0.51
C ILE A 383 -17.13 -27.18 -1.62
N LYS A 384 -18.03 -28.15 -1.47
CA LYS A 384 -19.14 -28.36 -2.43
C LYS A 384 -19.93 -27.09 -2.72
N PRO A 385 -20.20 -26.22 -1.75
CA PRO A 385 -20.92 -24.97 -2.02
C PRO A 385 -20.25 -24.07 -3.05
N LEU A 386 -18.90 -24.07 -3.12
CA LEU A 386 -18.13 -23.27 -4.07
C LEU A 386 -18.31 -23.75 -5.51
N GLY A 387 -18.52 -25.06 -5.71
CA GLY A 387 -18.78 -25.64 -7.02
C GLY A 387 -20.09 -25.16 -7.65
N GLN A 388 -20.97 -24.56 -6.86
CA GLN A 388 -22.23 -23.95 -7.29
C GLN A 388 -22.11 -22.51 -7.78
N LEU A 389 -20.89 -21.94 -7.77
CA LEU A 389 -20.62 -20.53 -8.08
C LEU A 389 -19.92 -20.40 -9.44
N PRO A 390 -20.68 -20.33 -10.55
CA PRO A 390 -20.12 -20.49 -11.90
C PRO A 390 -19.20 -19.35 -12.33
N ASN A 391 -19.26 -18.20 -11.66
CA ASN A 391 -18.49 -17.00 -12.00
C ASN A 391 -17.21 -16.85 -11.18
N LEU A 392 -16.86 -17.82 -10.32
CA LEU A 392 -15.63 -17.74 -9.53
C LEU A 392 -14.41 -17.69 -10.43
N LYS A 393 -13.58 -16.67 -10.17
CA LYS A 393 -12.28 -16.42 -10.80
C LYS A 393 -11.14 -16.48 -9.81
N PHE A 394 -11.40 -16.03 -8.59
CA PHE A 394 -10.39 -15.92 -7.54
C PHE A 394 -10.87 -16.65 -6.29
N LEU A 395 -10.09 -17.62 -5.84
CA LEU A 395 -10.44 -18.45 -4.70
C LEU A 395 -9.24 -18.56 -3.76
N VAL A 396 -9.43 -18.10 -2.52
CA VAL A 396 -8.41 -18.15 -1.48
C VAL A 396 -8.92 -18.99 -0.32
N LEU A 397 -8.32 -20.15 -0.16
CA LEU A 397 -8.69 -21.16 0.83
C LEU A 397 -7.50 -21.63 1.67
N SER A 398 -6.45 -20.82 1.73
CA SER A 398 -5.23 -21.11 2.50
C SER A 398 -5.54 -21.45 3.96
N ASN A 399 -4.75 -22.31 4.57
CA ASN A 399 -4.89 -22.67 5.98
C ASN A 399 -6.29 -23.19 6.36
N ASN A 400 -6.73 -24.25 5.70
CA ASN A 400 -7.96 -24.98 5.98
C ASN A 400 -7.67 -26.48 6.12
N MET A 401 -8.68 -27.33 6.06
CA MET A 401 -8.56 -28.79 6.16
C MET A 401 -9.12 -29.49 4.91
N ILE A 402 -8.92 -28.87 3.73
CA ILE A 402 -9.46 -29.35 2.46
C ILE A 402 -8.58 -30.45 1.91
N SER A 403 -9.19 -31.53 1.45
CA SER A 403 -8.51 -32.63 0.76
C SER A 403 -9.12 -32.98 -0.60
N ASP A 404 -10.38 -32.63 -0.82
CA ASP A 404 -11.14 -32.94 -2.05
C ASP A 404 -11.41 -31.66 -2.84
N LEU A 405 -10.81 -31.55 -4.03
CA LEU A 405 -11.02 -30.47 -4.98
C LEU A 405 -12.10 -30.76 -6.03
N SER A 406 -12.75 -31.93 -5.98
CA SER A 406 -13.76 -32.31 -6.99
C SER A 406 -14.86 -31.26 -7.20
N PRO A 407 -15.31 -30.52 -6.17
CA PRO A 407 -16.29 -29.44 -6.36
C PRO A 407 -15.83 -28.34 -7.31
N LEU A 408 -14.54 -28.13 -7.48
CA LEU A 408 -14.00 -27.08 -8.34
C LEU A 408 -13.96 -27.47 -9.82
N SER A 409 -14.26 -28.72 -10.17
CA SER A 409 -14.18 -29.23 -11.54
C SER A 409 -15.05 -28.44 -12.54
N SER A 410 -16.23 -27.97 -12.10
CA SER A 410 -17.17 -27.19 -12.91
C SER A 410 -16.77 -25.73 -13.11
N LEU A 411 -15.80 -25.21 -12.36
CA LEU A 411 -15.44 -23.79 -12.38
C LEU A 411 -14.52 -23.46 -13.56
N SER A 412 -15.09 -23.21 -14.73
CA SER A 412 -14.35 -22.96 -15.96
C SER A 412 -13.66 -21.61 -16.03
N GLN A 413 -14.04 -20.65 -15.19
CA GLN A 413 -13.48 -19.29 -15.18
C GLN A 413 -12.40 -19.08 -14.10
N LEU A 414 -12.04 -20.12 -13.35
CA LEU A 414 -11.07 -20.03 -12.27
C LEU A 414 -9.69 -19.62 -12.79
N GLN A 415 -9.17 -18.50 -12.28
CA GLN A 415 -7.91 -17.89 -12.69
C GLN A 415 -6.83 -18.02 -11.62
N GLU A 416 -7.20 -17.84 -10.36
CA GLU A 416 -6.28 -17.92 -9.24
C GLU A 416 -6.85 -18.85 -8.15
N LEU A 417 -6.03 -19.77 -7.69
CA LEU A 417 -6.37 -20.72 -6.65
C LEU A 417 -5.25 -20.78 -5.61
N HIS A 418 -5.54 -20.28 -4.40
CA HIS A 418 -4.67 -20.38 -3.24
C HIS A 418 -5.23 -21.38 -2.26
N ILE A 419 -4.59 -22.54 -2.17
CA ILE A 419 -4.97 -23.67 -1.31
C ILE A 419 -3.77 -24.20 -0.50
N ASP A 420 -2.82 -23.32 -0.24
CA ASP A 420 -1.66 -23.65 0.58
C ASP A 420 -2.09 -24.03 2.00
N ASN A 421 -1.27 -24.86 2.64
CA ASN A 421 -1.53 -25.39 3.97
C ASN A 421 -2.91 -26.05 4.12
N ASN A 422 -3.17 -27.01 3.25
CA ASN A 422 -4.34 -27.90 3.25
C ASN A 422 -3.86 -29.38 3.19
N GLN A 423 -4.70 -30.29 2.79
CA GLN A 423 -4.43 -31.71 2.69
C GLN A 423 -4.62 -32.25 1.26
N ILE A 424 -4.31 -31.41 0.27
CA ILE A 424 -4.51 -31.73 -1.14
C ILE A 424 -3.50 -32.74 -1.62
N THR A 425 -3.98 -33.74 -2.35
CA THR A 425 -3.14 -34.73 -3.04
C THR A 425 -3.40 -34.80 -4.53
N ASP A 426 -4.68 -34.74 -4.95
CA ASP A 426 -5.13 -34.87 -6.34
C ASP A 426 -5.53 -33.51 -6.92
N LEU A 427 -4.90 -33.12 -8.01
CA LEU A 427 -5.18 -31.87 -8.73
C LEU A 427 -5.98 -32.08 -10.01
N SER A 428 -6.39 -33.32 -10.32
CA SER A 428 -7.17 -33.62 -11.52
C SER A 428 -8.47 -32.78 -11.64
N PRO A 429 -9.19 -32.42 -10.56
CA PRO A 429 -10.37 -31.58 -10.64
C PRO A 429 -10.10 -30.17 -11.16
N VAL A 430 -8.89 -29.66 -11.02
CA VAL A 430 -8.51 -28.32 -11.50
C VAL A 430 -7.63 -28.37 -12.75
N SER A 431 -7.38 -29.56 -13.27
CA SER A 431 -6.66 -29.76 -14.53
C SER A 431 -7.51 -29.34 -15.74
N HIS A 432 -6.81 -29.03 -16.84
CA HIS A 432 -7.39 -28.60 -18.12
C HIS A 432 -8.24 -27.34 -18.06
N LYS A 433 -8.04 -26.50 -17.03
CA LYS A 433 -8.69 -25.19 -16.97
C LYS A 433 -7.92 -24.18 -17.81
N GLU A 434 -8.54 -23.72 -18.88
CA GLU A 434 -7.98 -22.76 -19.83
C GLU A 434 -7.73 -21.35 -19.24
N SER A 435 -8.30 -21.06 -18.08
CA SER A 435 -8.20 -19.76 -17.42
C SER A 435 -7.27 -19.76 -16.22
N LEU A 436 -6.80 -20.91 -15.74
CA LEU A 436 -6.03 -21.03 -14.51
C LEU A 436 -4.58 -20.56 -14.72
N MET A 437 -4.21 -19.47 -14.06
CA MET A 437 -2.91 -18.81 -14.20
C MET A 437 -2.04 -18.89 -12.95
N VAL A 438 -2.66 -18.89 -11.77
CA VAL A 438 -1.94 -18.89 -10.49
C VAL A 438 -2.47 -19.99 -9.59
N VAL A 439 -1.56 -20.83 -9.08
CA VAL A 439 -1.88 -21.87 -8.09
C VAL A 439 -0.84 -21.86 -6.98
N ASP A 440 -1.30 -21.73 -5.73
CA ASP A 440 -0.47 -21.95 -4.56
C ASP A 440 -0.86 -23.26 -3.87
N LEU A 441 0.06 -24.22 -3.91
CA LEU A 441 -0.06 -25.55 -3.30
C LEU A 441 0.89 -25.73 -2.12
N SER A 442 1.59 -24.70 -1.72
CA SER A 442 2.61 -24.76 -0.67
C SER A 442 2.05 -25.44 0.58
N ARG A 443 2.90 -26.20 1.28
CA ARG A 443 2.53 -26.93 2.50
C ARG A 443 1.39 -27.97 2.36
N ASN A 444 1.07 -28.41 1.14
CA ASN A 444 0.34 -29.65 0.89
C ASN A 444 1.37 -30.79 0.72
N ALA A 445 1.73 -31.45 1.81
CA ALA A 445 2.90 -32.32 1.87
C ALA A 445 2.92 -33.46 0.85
N ASN A 446 1.74 -33.95 0.46
CA ASN A 446 1.60 -35.15 -0.40
C ASN A 446 0.95 -34.80 -1.75
N VAL A 447 1.00 -33.56 -2.21
CA VAL A 447 0.42 -33.19 -3.49
C VAL A 447 1.13 -33.90 -4.65
N ASP A 448 0.34 -34.44 -5.57
CA ASP A 448 0.82 -35.06 -6.80
C ASP A 448 0.66 -34.10 -7.99
N LEU A 449 1.77 -33.45 -8.37
CA LEU A 449 1.78 -32.51 -9.47
C LEU A 449 1.58 -33.19 -10.85
N ALA A 450 1.79 -34.51 -10.96
CA ALA A 450 1.53 -35.19 -12.23
C ALA A 450 0.07 -35.19 -12.64
N THR A 451 -0.83 -34.92 -11.68
CA THR A 451 -2.27 -34.78 -11.91
C THR A 451 -2.69 -33.39 -12.42
N LEU A 452 -1.78 -32.39 -12.36
CA LEU A 452 -2.06 -31.04 -12.83
C LEU A 452 -1.67 -30.90 -14.31
N LYS A 453 -2.63 -30.45 -15.12
CA LYS A 453 -2.44 -29.97 -16.49
C LYS A 453 -3.12 -28.62 -16.62
N ALA A 454 -2.34 -27.56 -16.68
CA ALA A 454 -2.82 -26.19 -16.71
C ALA A 454 -2.05 -25.40 -17.80
N PRO A 455 -2.58 -25.37 -19.05
CA PRO A 455 -1.84 -24.88 -20.23
C PRO A 455 -1.52 -23.38 -20.17
N LYS A 456 -2.20 -22.63 -19.32
CA LYS A 456 -1.96 -21.19 -19.13
C LYS A 456 -1.41 -20.84 -17.76
N LEU A 457 -0.88 -21.81 -17.05
CA LEU A 457 -0.29 -21.59 -15.74
C LEU A 457 0.95 -20.70 -15.84
N GLU A 458 0.93 -19.57 -15.17
CA GLU A 458 2.02 -18.60 -15.12
C GLU A 458 2.82 -18.72 -13.82
N THR A 459 2.11 -19.06 -12.72
CA THR A 459 2.70 -19.12 -11.39
C THR A 459 2.24 -20.37 -10.65
N LEU A 460 3.21 -21.15 -10.18
CA LEU A 460 2.99 -22.28 -9.32
C LEU A 460 3.89 -22.19 -8.08
N MET A 461 3.28 -22.20 -6.90
CA MET A 461 3.99 -22.24 -5.62
C MET A 461 3.82 -23.62 -4.97
N VAL A 462 4.94 -24.25 -4.61
CA VAL A 462 5.00 -25.62 -4.06
C VAL A 462 5.98 -25.74 -2.90
N ASN A 463 6.15 -24.65 -2.14
CA ASN A 463 7.05 -24.64 -0.99
C ASN A 463 6.59 -25.64 0.07
N ASP A 464 7.55 -26.26 0.78
CA ASP A 464 7.27 -27.21 1.84
C ASP A 464 6.36 -28.38 1.39
N THR A 465 6.56 -28.85 0.15
CA THR A 465 5.94 -30.07 -0.39
C THR A 465 6.99 -31.14 -0.59
N LYS A 466 6.58 -32.37 -0.90
CA LYS A 466 7.49 -33.50 -1.26
C LYS A 466 7.86 -33.48 -2.75
N VAL A 467 7.57 -32.44 -3.47
CA VAL A 467 7.90 -32.31 -4.90
C VAL A 467 9.41 -32.19 -5.06
N THR A 468 10.00 -33.13 -5.79
CA THR A 468 11.45 -33.23 -6.02
C THR A 468 11.86 -32.88 -7.45
N HIS A 469 10.93 -32.87 -8.41
CA HIS A 469 11.18 -32.60 -9.82
C HIS A 469 9.95 -32.01 -10.48
N LEU A 470 10.20 -31.24 -11.54
CA LEU A 470 9.19 -30.44 -12.24
C LEU A 470 8.96 -30.97 -13.68
N ASP A 471 9.17 -32.25 -13.91
CA ASP A 471 9.02 -32.85 -15.26
C ASP A 471 7.60 -32.75 -15.84
N PHE A 472 6.60 -32.62 -14.97
CA PHE A 472 5.22 -32.39 -15.37
C PHE A 472 5.04 -31.09 -16.17
N LEU A 473 5.92 -30.09 -15.98
CA LEU A 473 5.87 -28.81 -16.73
C LEU A 473 6.16 -29.00 -18.21
N LYS A 474 6.83 -30.09 -18.62
CA LYS A 474 7.13 -30.36 -20.04
C LYS A 474 5.89 -30.63 -20.88
N ASN A 475 4.77 -30.94 -20.23
CA ASN A 475 3.51 -31.30 -20.87
C ASN A 475 2.37 -30.32 -20.56
N ASN A 476 2.71 -29.15 -20.01
CA ASN A 476 1.78 -28.06 -19.69
C ASN A 476 2.04 -26.85 -20.59
#